data_e6e1ed0a8a6e1ed37bb6ccf330febfee
#
_entry.id   e6e1ed0a8a6e1ed37bb6ccf330febfee
#
_cell.length_a   1.000
_cell.length_b   1.000
_cell.length_c   1.000
_cell.angle_alpha   90.00
_cell.angle_beta   90.00
_cell.angle_gamma   90.00
#
_symmetry.space_group_name_H-M   'P 1'
#
loop_
_entity.id
_entity.type
_entity.pdbx_description
1 polymer ?
#
loop_
_entity_poly.entity_id
_entity_poly.type
_entity_poly.pdbx_seq_one_letter_code
_entity_poly.pdbx_strand_id
1 'polypeptide(L)'
;MLTHVVIFRTRDASKAPLILEGLETLKQIDGVKFMHIGAPVPSARPVVDDFFDYALVMSFEDGAAGLKRYAEHPIHVNFVENYLKPAGGKLLVYDIGNA
;
A
#
# COMPACT_ATOMS: atom_id res chain seq x y z
N MET A 1 15.15 10.77 -0.27
CA MET A 1 14.19 9.76 0.22
C MET A 1 12.84 9.97 -0.45
N LEU A 2 12.16 8.90 -0.76
CA LEU A 2 10.77 8.93 -1.26
C LEU A 2 9.90 8.09 -0.33
N THR A 3 8.72 8.61 0.03
CA THR A 3 7.72 7.86 0.79
C THR A 3 6.53 7.57 -0.11
N HIS A 4 6.18 6.31 -0.21
CA HIS A 4 5.09 5.80 -1.04
C HIS A 4 3.93 5.42 -0.12
N VAL A 5 2.76 6.03 -0.34
CA VAL A 5 1.56 5.82 0.47
C VAL A 5 0.44 5.32 -0.43
N VAL A 6 -0.16 4.20 -0.07
CA VAL A 6 -1.30 3.65 -0.80
C VAL A 6 -2.45 3.42 0.16
N ILE A 7 -3.61 3.93 -0.18
CA ILE A 7 -4.85 3.73 0.57
C ILE A 7 -5.75 2.82 -0.25
N PHE A 8 -6.23 1.74 0.37
CA PHE A 8 -7.06 0.73 -0.27
C PHE A 8 -8.49 0.82 0.25
N ARG A 9 -9.45 0.99 -0.66
CA ARG A 9 -10.90 0.92 -0.37
C ARG A 9 -11.52 -0.14 -1.25
N THR A 10 -12.04 -1.21 -0.66
CA THR A 10 -12.79 -2.22 -1.41
C THR A 10 -14.23 -1.76 -1.59
N ARG A 11 -14.86 -2.21 -2.68
CA ARG A 11 -16.31 -2.06 -2.86
C ARG A 11 -17.08 -3.16 -2.14
N ASP A 12 -16.42 -4.26 -1.86
CA ASP A 12 -16.96 -5.43 -1.23
C ASP A 12 -16.10 -5.78 -0.02
N ALA A 13 -16.63 -5.58 1.18
CA ALA A 13 -15.91 -5.81 2.42
C ALA A 13 -15.39 -7.24 2.55
N SER A 14 -16.03 -8.22 1.90
CA SER A 14 -15.57 -9.61 1.91
C SER A 14 -14.25 -9.80 1.18
N LYS A 15 -13.83 -8.81 0.36
CA LYS A 15 -12.57 -8.83 -0.38
C LYS A 15 -11.40 -8.23 0.40
N ALA A 16 -11.66 -7.52 1.50
CA ALA A 16 -10.61 -6.89 2.28
C ALA A 16 -9.55 -7.89 2.79
N PRO A 17 -9.92 -9.09 3.29
CA PRO A 17 -8.92 -10.09 3.70
C PRO A 17 -7.96 -10.49 2.59
N LEU A 18 -8.41 -10.52 1.34
CA LEU A 18 -7.56 -10.83 0.19
C LEU A 18 -6.49 -9.77 -0.01
N ILE A 19 -6.85 -8.48 0.15
CA ILE A 19 -5.89 -7.39 0.06
C ILE A 19 -4.84 -7.51 1.17
N LEU A 20 -5.24 -7.77 2.40
CA LEU A 20 -4.31 -7.92 3.52
C LEU A 20 -3.34 -9.07 3.29
N GLU A 21 -3.84 -10.22 2.83
CA GLU A 21 -3.00 -11.38 2.49
C GLU A 21 -1.94 -10.99 1.44
N GLY A 22 -2.36 -10.26 0.40
CA GLY A 22 -1.45 -9.77 -0.63
C GLY A 22 -0.42 -8.79 -0.08
N LEU A 23 -0.85 -7.82 0.75
CA LEU A 23 0.05 -6.83 1.36
C LEU A 23 1.15 -7.50 2.18
N GLU A 24 0.82 -8.57 2.91
CA GLU A 24 1.79 -9.30 3.72
C GLU A 24 2.92 -9.90 2.85
N THR A 25 2.64 -10.27 1.60
CA THR A 25 3.68 -10.79 0.69
C THR A 25 4.72 -9.74 0.36
N LEU A 26 4.35 -8.46 0.36
CA LEU A 26 5.27 -7.36 0.01
C LEU A 26 6.40 -7.20 1.02
N LYS A 27 6.25 -7.70 2.23
CA LYS A 27 7.29 -7.65 3.27
C LYS A 27 8.54 -8.42 2.88
N GLN A 28 8.47 -9.30 1.89
CA GLN A 28 9.60 -10.09 1.41
C GLN A 28 10.48 -9.33 0.42
N ILE A 29 10.07 -8.14 -0.01
CA ILE A 29 10.83 -7.34 -0.98
C ILE A 29 11.97 -6.62 -0.27
N ASP A 30 13.20 -6.83 -0.75
CA ASP A 30 14.38 -6.15 -0.23
C ASP A 30 14.49 -4.71 -0.75
N GLY A 31 15.31 -3.90 -0.10
CA GLY A 31 15.60 -2.53 -0.52
C GLY A 31 14.57 -1.51 -0.07
N VAL A 32 13.65 -1.89 0.78
CA VAL A 32 12.68 -0.99 1.41
C VAL A 32 13.24 -0.60 2.78
N LYS A 33 13.39 0.70 3.02
CA LYS A 33 13.92 1.18 4.30
C LYS A 33 12.92 1.03 5.43
N PHE A 34 11.65 1.25 5.12
CA PHE A 34 10.55 1.24 6.10
C PHE A 34 9.29 0.74 5.40
N MET A 35 8.52 -0.07 6.09
CA MET A 35 7.21 -0.52 5.61
C MET A 35 6.25 -0.62 6.78
N HIS A 36 5.06 -0.02 6.62
CA HIS A 36 3.97 -0.15 7.57
C HIS A 36 2.69 -0.49 6.81
N ILE A 37 2.06 -1.57 7.21
CA ILE A 37 0.76 -2.00 6.72
C ILE A 37 -0.21 -1.89 7.89
N GLY A 38 -1.31 -1.17 7.72
CA GLY A 38 -2.24 -0.95 8.81
C GLY A 38 -3.68 -0.79 8.36
N ALA A 39 -4.56 -0.81 9.35
CA ALA A 39 -5.98 -0.54 9.21
C ALA A 39 -6.29 0.84 9.79
N PRO A 40 -7.46 1.44 9.46
CA PRO A 40 -7.81 2.74 10.01
C PRO A 40 -7.99 2.69 11.52
N VAL A 41 -7.58 3.78 12.17
CA VAL A 41 -7.92 4.03 13.57
C VAL A 41 -9.21 4.84 13.58
N PRO A 42 -10.31 4.32 14.11
CA PRO A 42 -11.56 5.08 14.17
C PRO A 42 -11.37 6.41 14.90
N SER A 43 -11.91 7.48 14.35
CA SER A 43 -11.72 8.81 14.89
C SER A 43 -13.01 9.62 14.85
N ALA A 44 -13.30 10.34 15.93
CA ALA A 44 -14.40 11.31 15.98
C ALA A 44 -13.97 12.70 15.48
N ARG A 45 -12.68 12.91 15.17
CA ARG A 45 -12.18 14.19 14.67
C ARG A 45 -12.62 14.39 13.22
N PRO A 46 -13.29 15.52 12.89
CA PRO A 46 -13.81 15.74 11.53
C PRO A 46 -12.74 15.76 10.45
N VAL A 47 -11.48 16.09 10.81
CA VAL A 47 -10.37 16.17 9.85
C VAL A 47 -9.78 14.81 9.50
N VAL A 48 -10.12 13.76 10.24
CA VAL A 48 -9.59 12.41 10.01
C VAL A 48 -10.51 11.65 9.07
N ASP A 49 -9.94 11.21 7.95
CA ASP A 49 -10.62 10.28 7.05
C ASP A 49 -10.22 8.85 7.43
N ASP A 50 -11.12 8.14 8.07
CA ASP A 50 -10.93 6.75 8.46
C ASP A 50 -11.72 5.78 7.55
N PHE A 51 -12.20 6.27 6.41
CA PHE A 51 -12.97 5.48 5.45
C PHE A 51 -12.05 4.79 4.45
N PHE A 52 -11.37 3.75 4.90
CA PHE A 52 -10.56 2.86 4.06
C PHE A 52 -10.41 1.50 4.74
N ASP A 53 -9.94 0.49 4.01
CA ASP A 53 -9.74 -0.86 4.56
C ASP A 53 -8.32 -1.03 5.09
N TYR A 54 -7.32 -0.72 4.27
CA TYR A 54 -5.91 -0.81 4.65
C TYR A 54 -5.12 0.32 4.04
N ALA A 55 -3.99 0.61 4.65
CA ALA A 55 -3.00 1.53 4.12
C ALA A 55 -1.63 0.87 4.13
N LEU A 56 -0.83 1.20 3.13
CA LEU A 56 0.56 0.81 3.00
C LEU A 56 1.41 2.07 2.98
N VAL A 57 2.39 2.14 3.86
CA VAL A 57 3.39 3.22 3.85
C VAL A 57 4.76 2.58 3.76
N MET A 58 5.56 3.02 2.80
CA MET A 58 6.93 2.53 2.64
C MET A 58 7.84 3.64 2.17
N SER A 59 9.12 3.52 2.46
CA SER A 59 10.09 4.52 2.06
C SER A 59 11.33 3.88 1.41
N PHE A 60 11.92 4.65 0.49
CA PHE A 60 13.11 4.27 -0.27
C PHE A 60 14.15 5.37 -0.12
N GLU A 61 15.36 5.04 0.37
CA GLU A 61 16.43 6.02 0.50
C GLU A 61 16.90 6.54 -0.85
N ASP A 62 16.93 5.67 -1.86
CA ASP A 62 17.35 6.00 -3.22
C ASP A 62 16.23 6.58 -4.08
N GLY A 63 15.12 6.98 -3.47
CA GLY A 63 14.07 7.73 -4.13
C GLY A 63 13.36 6.97 -5.24
N ALA A 64 13.21 7.62 -6.40
CA ALA A 64 12.48 7.05 -7.54
C ALA A 64 13.08 5.74 -8.05
N ALA A 65 14.39 5.56 -7.96
CA ALA A 65 15.03 4.30 -8.36
C ALA A 65 14.57 3.13 -7.50
N GLY A 66 14.44 3.34 -6.19
CA GLY A 66 13.92 2.33 -5.27
C GLY A 66 12.45 2.01 -5.53
N LEU A 67 11.64 3.03 -5.75
CA LEU A 67 10.23 2.84 -6.10
C LEU A 67 10.08 2.03 -7.38
N LYS A 68 10.86 2.33 -8.41
CA LYS A 68 10.83 1.60 -9.69
C LYS A 68 11.22 0.13 -9.49
N ARG A 69 12.27 -0.12 -8.75
CA ARG A 69 12.74 -1.48 -8.44
C ARG A 69 11.66 -2.28 -7.69
N TYR A 70 10.98 -1.64 -6.73
CA TYR A 70 9.86 -2.22 -6.02
C TYR A 70 8.70 -2.54 -6.97
N ALA A 71 8.28 -1.58 -7.79
CA ALA A 71 7.14 -1.73 -8.69
C ALA A 71 7.35 -2.87 -9.71
N GLU A 72 8.57 -3.05 -10.18
CA GLU A 72 8.93 -4.09 -11.14
C GLU A 72 9.26 -5.44 -10.51
N HIS A 73 9.35 -5.50 -9.17
CA HIS A 73 9.69 -6.73 -8.47
C HIS A 73 8.63 -7.80 -8.69
N PRO A 74 9.01 -9.07 -8.94
CA PRO A 74 8.05 -10.15 -9.16
C PRO A 74 7.01 -10.31 -8.05
N ILE A 75 7.40 -10.08 -6.79
CA ILE A 75 6.47 -10.13 -5.65
C ILE A 75 5.42 -9.02 -5.76
N HIS A 76 5.81 -7.81 -6.17
CA HIS A 76 4.85 -6.72 -6.38
C HIS A 76 3.92 -7.01 -7.56
N VAL A 77 4.46 -7.52 -8.66
CA VAL A 77 3.65 -7.91 -9.84
C VAL A 77 2.63 -8.97 -9.45
N ASN A 78 3.04 -9.98 -8.67
CA ASN A 78 2.15 -11.01 -8.15
C ASN A 78 1.06 -10.43 -7.25
N PHE A 79 1.41 -9.47 -6.38
CA PHE A 79 0.44 -8.78 -5.55
C PHE A 79 -0.65 -8.11 -6.39
N VAL A 80 -0.25 -7.35 -7.41
CA VAL A 80 -1.19 -6.64 -8.29
C VAL A 80 -2.10 -7.63 -9.02
N GLU A 81 -1.54 -8.66 -9.64
CA GLU A 81 -2.28 -9.59 -10.49
C GLU A 81 -3.19 -10.54 -9.71
N ASN A 82 -2.74 -11.05 -8.57
CA ASN A 82 -3.42 -12.12 -7.87
C ASN A 82 -4.18 -11.71 -6.62
N TYR A 83 -3.96 -10.48 -6.12
CA TYR A 83 -4.63 -9.98 -4.93
C TYR A 83 -5.38 -8.68 -5.20
N LEU A 84 -4.71 -7.68 -5.74
CA LEU A 84 -5.29 -6.35 -5.93
C LEU A 84 -6.38 -6.34 -7.00
N LYS A 85 -6.08 -6.82 -8.20
CA LYS A 85 -7.06 -6.88 -9.29
C LYS A 85 -8.28 -7.74 -8.94
N PRO A 86 -8.12 -8.96 -8.39
CA PRO A 86 -9.27 -9.76 -7.99
C PRO A 86 -10.12 -9.11 -6.89
N ALA A 87 -9.49 -8.42 -5.94
CA ALA A 87 -10.21 -7.75 -4.87
C ALA A 87 -11.01 -6.55 -5.38
N GLY A 88 -10.51 -5.87 -6.41
CA GLY A 88 -11.14 -4.66 -6.95
C GLY A 88 -11.06 -3.48 -5.98
N GLY A 89 -11.91 -2.48 -6.22
CA GLY A 89 -11.98 -1.32 -5.35
C GLY A 89 -11.21 -0.12 -5.88
N LYS A 90 -10.94 0.83 -4.98
CA LYS A 90 -10.30 2.10 -5.31
C LYS A 90 -8.95 2.21 -4.60
N LEU A 91 -7.96 2.73 -5.33
CA LEU A 91 -6.66 3.08 -4.78
C LEU A 91 -6.48 4.58 -4.77
N LEU A 92 -5.84 5.07 -3.69
CA LEU A 92 -5.26 6.40 -3.64
C LEU A 92 -3.77 6.23 -3.41
N VAL A 93 -2.96 6.76 -4.32
CA VAL A 93 -1.51 6.63 -4.25
C VAL A 93 -0.89 8.01 -4.12
N TYR A 94 -0.02 8.17 -3.12
CA TYR A 94 0.71 9.41 -2.89
C TYR A 94 2.19 9.10 -2.80
N ASP A 95 2.99 9.69 -3.69
CA ASP A 95 4.45 9.59 -3.64
C ASP A 95 5.00 10.92 -3.18
N ILE A 96 5.70 10.90 -2.04
CA ILE A 96 6.15 12.09 -1.34
C ILE A 96 7.67 12.15 -1.40
N GLY A 97 8.19 13.23 -1.97
CA GLY A 97 9.61 13.55 -1.93
C GLY A 97 9.92 14.60 -0.89
N ASN A 98 11.11 15.19 -0.98
CA ASN A 98 11.49 16.31 -0.13
C ASN A 98 10.82 17.60 -0.64
N ALA A 99 10.37 18.40 0.31
CA ALA A 99 9.79 19.70 -0.01
C ALA A 99 10.86 20.72 -0.47
#